data_abc41c801bd854d41b37ab030708142d
#
_entry.id   abc41c801bd854d41b37ab030708142d
#
_cell.length_a   1.000
_cell.length_b   1.000
_cell.length_c   1.000
_cell.angle_alpha   90.00
_cell.angle_beta   90.00
_cell.angle_gamma   90.00
#
_symmetry.space_group_name_H-M   'P 1'
#
loop_
_entity.id
_entity.type
_entity.pdbx_description
1 polymer ?
#
loop_
_entity_poly.entity_id
_entity_poly.type
_entity_poly.pdbx_seq_one_letter_code
_entity_poly.pdbx_strand_id
1 'polypeptide(L)'
;MVSFKCWQRSYLHSLTGNRLRGAFWARNTRVKSLAAASSTFVELDQSVVKGGNVTEIQAYKSEEVTWDVDGIAVYGTLTRPAGGGKRPGIVFVAGSGPTDGDWCSPLLPGTTCSGRLLAHALTEKGYITLRYDKRAAGPHVRENLLRLVGKMSMQGHVDELAGAITSLVSTDNIDLSRLFVLANSEGTIHALHYQLQAPLHRFTGLVLTGAPGRPVGLVARDQLLMQAAQLPNRDDLMKRYDACIEAFVAGKPMVPDPLLPDGMKDLLRSLETPANLPFARELWVENPADLIAQVAEPILVVIGKKDIQVDWRKDGRALETAAAGISNVTFAYPENADHVLKYESRFREELTAAEVGVQYNAEGRVLDHYALSVIVEWLSQQSGVNL
;
A
#
# COMPACT_ATOMS: atom_id res chain seq x y z
N MET A 1 -13.17 4.93 2.96
CA MET A 1 -13.89 5.48 1.77
C MET A 1 -13.08 6.53 1.01
N VAL A 2 -12.13 7.20 1.58
CA VAL A 2 -11.12 7.90 0.77
C VAL A 2 -10.40 6.87 -0.11
N SER A 3 -9.97 5.74 0.42
CA SER A 3 -9.40 4.65 -0.36
C SER A 3 -10.39 4.10 -1.42
N PHE A 4 -11.64 3.90 -1.09
CA PHE A 4 -12.66 3.36 -2.01
C PHE A 4 -13.25 4.40 -2.98
N LYS A 5 -13.47 5.67 -2.59
CA LYS A 5 -13.83 6.76 -3.53
C LYS A 5 -12.67 7.09 -4.46
N CYS A 6 -11.46 6.93 -3.97
CA CYS A 6 -10.26 7.03 -4.77
C CYS A 6 -10.24 5.99 -5.90
N TRP A 7 -10.54 4.75 -5.59
CA TRP A 7 -10.63 3.68 -6.56
C TRP A 7 -11.68 3.92 -7.66
N GLN A 8 -12.80 4.53 -7.30
CA GLN A 8 -13.96 4.78 -8.16
C GLN A 8 -13.77 5.89 -9.19
N ARG A 9 -13.15 7.03 -8.82
CA ARG A 9 -12.99 8.17 -9.75
C ARG A 9 -12.02 7.88 -10.89
N SER A 10 -10.93 7.19 -10.65
CA SER A 10 -9.95 6.86 -11.70
C SER A 10 -10.51 5.85 -12.70
N TYR A 11 -11.32 4.92 -12.23
CA TYR A 11 -11.89 3.85 -13.06
C TYR A 11 -12.96 4.36 -14.01
N LEU A 12 -13.91 5.15 -13.50
CA LEU A 12 -15.00 5.71 -14.33
C LEU A 12 -14.51 6.78 -15.32
N HIS A 13 -13.48 7.57 -14.96
CA HIS A 13 -12.92 8.57 -15.88
C HIS A 13 -12.13 7.95 -17.04
N SER A 14 -11.53 6.75 -16.85
CA SER A 14 -10.80 6.06 -17.92
C SER A 14 -11.71 5.35 -18.92
N LEU A 15 -12.92 4.94 -18.51
CA LEU A 15 -13.88 4.24 -19.34
C LEU A 15 -14.88 5.16 -20.07
N THR A 16 -15.13 6.38 -19.57
CA THR A 16 -16.11 7.33 -20.14
C THR A 16 -15.47 8.48 -20.91
N GLY A 17 -14.32 8.25 -21.53
CA GLY A 17 -13.71 9.25 -22.42
C GLY A 17 -14.62 9.64 -23.58
N ASN A 18 -15.64 10.50 -23.35
CA ASN A 18 -16.21 11.34 -24.42
C ASN A 18 -16.95 12.56 -23.88
N ARG A 19 -16.49 13.70 -24.39
CA ARG A 19 -17.15 14.99 -24.59
C ARG A 19 -17.70 15.77 -23.39
N LEU A 20 -16.88 16.71 -22.91
CA LEU A 20 -17.36 18.07 -22.72
C LEU A 20 -16.26 19.05 -23.17
N ARG A 21 -16.59 19.85 -24.17
CA ARG A 21 -15.78 20.95 -24.74
C ARG A 21 -15.79 22.13 -23.75
N GLY A 22 -14.64 22.71 -23.53
CA GLY A 22 -14.53 24.01 -22.87
C GLY A 22 -13.08 24.47 -22.80
N ALA A 23 -12.66 25.15 -23.82
CA ALA A 23 -11.57 26.13 -24.02
C ALA A 23 -10.68 26.44 -22.78
N PHE A 24 -9.41 26.33 -22.95
CA PHE A 24 -8.36 27.35 -22.81
C PHE A 24 -6.97 26.70 -22.62
N TRP A 25 -6.10 27.15 -23.47
CA TRP A 25 -4.64 27.18 -23.52
C TRP A 25 -3.99 26.25 -24.52
N ALA A 26 -3.87 26.79 -25.74
CA ALA A 26 -2.88 26.38 -26.70
C ALA A 26 -1.57 27.14 -26.42
N ARG A 27 -0.45 26.42 -26.26
CA ARG A 27 0.87 26.87 -26.75
C ARG A 27 1.75 25.68 -27.12
N ASN A 28 2.14 25.70 -28.37
CA ASN A 28 3.13 24.92 -29.05
C ASN A 28 4.32 24.42 -28.23
N THR A 29 4.65 23.14 -28.39
CA THR A 29 6.04 22.77 -28.71
C THR A 29 6.08 21.44 -29.47
N ARG A 30 6.85 21.41 -30.55
CA ARG A 30 7.11 20.29 -31.45
C ARG A 30 7.79 19.15 -30.68
N VAL A 31 7.25 17.97 -30.78
CA VAL A 31 7.94 16.75 -30.38
C VAL A 31 8.77 16.23 -31.54
N LYS A 32 10.08 16.24 -31.40
CA LYS A 32 11.00 15.42 -32.20
C LYS A 32 11.19 14.10 -31.47
N SER A 33 10.98 13.02 -32.19
CA SER A 33 11.33 11.66 -31.77
C SER A 33 12.82 11.55 -31.50
N LEU A 34 13.19 11.00 -30.35
CA LEU A 34 14.55 10.49 -30.09
C LEU A 34 14.47 9.20 -29.27
N ALA A 35 15.29 8.27 -29.70
CA ALA A 35 15.39 6.90 -29.28
C ALA A 35 15.75 6.75 -27.80
N ALA A 36 15.40 5.57 -27.27
CA ALA A 36 15.71 5.09 -25.94
C ALA A 36 17.19 5.30 -25.57
N ALA A 37 17.39 6.07 -24.50
CA ALA A 37 18.63 6.07 -23.73
C ALA A 37 18.25 5.90 -22.27
N SER A 38 18.78 4.85 -21.64
CA SER A 38 18.72 4.60 -20.21
C SER A 38 19.19 5.85 -19.46
N SER A 39 18.26 6.58 -18.84
CA SER A 39 18.58 7.76 -18.04
C SER A 39 18.75 7.35 -16.59
N THR A 40 20.00 7.28 -16.17
CA THR A 40 20.40 7.21 -14.76
C THR A 40 20.17 8.59 -14.15
N PHE A 41 19.14 8.77 -13.34
CA PHE A 41 18.97 10.00 -12.56
C PHE A 41 19.73 9.86 -11.25
N VAL A 42 20.62 10.81 -10.97
CA VAL A 42 21.22 11.04 -9.66
C VAL A 42 20.41 12.18 -9.03
N GLU A 43 19.53 11.86 -8.13
CA GLU A 43 18.81 12.86 -7.33
C GLU A 43 19.74 13.30 -6.18
N LEU A 44 20.14 14.57 -6.20
CA LEU A 44 20.82 15.24 -5.09
C LEU A 44 19.73 15.97 -4.27
N ASP A 45 19.42 15.45 -3.10
CA ASP A 45 18.57 16.18 -2.16
C ASP A 45 19.38 17.32 -1.52
N GLN A 46 18.99 18.56 -1.82
CA GLN A 46 19.57 19.76 -1.22
C GLN A 46 18.80 20.11 0.06
N SER A 47 19.09 19.47 1.18
CA SER A 47 18.65 19.95 2.47
C SER A 47 19.72 20.84 3.12
N VAL A 48 19.44 22.11 3.10
CA VAL A 48 19.88 23.23 3.95
C VAL A 48 21.08 23.01 4.88
N VAL A 49 22.19 23.63 4.49
CA VAL A 49 23.39 23.86 5.33
C VAL A 49 23.10 24.89 6.42
N LYS A 50 23.21 24.49 7.68
CA LYS A 50 23.70 25.37 8.77
C LYS A 50 24.65 24.57 9.66
N GLY A 51 25.91 24.92 9.52
CA GLY A 51 27.06 24.81 10.40
C GLY A 51 27.18 23.61 11.33
N GLY A 52 28.09 22.69 11.03
CA GLY A 52 28.63 21.71 11.97
C GLY A 52 28.69 20.31 11.38
N ASN A 53 29.90 19.80 11.15
CA ASN A 53 30.27 18.45 10.68
C ASN A 53 29.51 17.93 9.45
N VAL A 54 30.16 17.92 8.31
CA VAL A 54 29.73 17.23 7.09
C VAL A 54 29.72 15.73 7.39
N THR A 55 28.56 15.21 7.79
CA THR A 55 28.30 13.78 7.71
C THR A 55 28.20 13.48 6.21
N GLU A 56 29.08 12.64 5.67
CA GLU A 56 28.99 12.17 4.28
C GLU A 56 27.56 11.74 3.99
N ILE A 57 26.90 12.49 3.08
CA ILE A 57 25.59 12.07 2.55
C ILE A 57 25.88 10.78 1.80
N GLN A 58 25.44 9.64 2.34
CA GLN A 58 25.52 8.37 1.61
C GLN A 58 24.63 8.50 0.37
N ALA A 59 25.24 8.74 -0.77
CA ALA A 59 24.54 8.77 -2.04
C ALA A 59 23.98 7.36 -2.31
N TYR A 60 22.68 7.27 -2.50
CA TYR A 60 22.02 6.06 -3.00
C TYR A 60 21.72 6.22 -4.50
N LYS A 61 21.60 5.11 -5.19
CA LYS A 61 21.25 5.06 -6.60
C LYS A 61 19.91 4.36 -6.76
N SER A 62 19.00 4.99 -7.52
CA SER A 62 17.75 4.37 -7.93
C SER A 62 17.77 4.01 -9.40
N GLU A 63 17.16 2.86 -9.74
CA GLU A 63 17.03 2.39 -11.11
C GLU A 63 15.66 1.72 -11.29
N GLU A 64 15.08 1.82 -12.48
CA GLU A 64 13.86 1.13 -12.84
C GLU A 64 14.16 -0.34 -13.15
N VAL A 65 13.31 -1.23 -12.66
CA VAL A 65 13.29 -2.65 -12.96
C VAL A 65 11.92 -3.07 -13.46
N THR A 66 11.86 -4.08 -14.31
CA THR A 66 10.59 -4.57 -14.86
C THR A 66 10.56 -6.09 -14.87
N TRP A 67 9.36 -6.65 -14.72
CA TRP A 67 9.10 -8.09 -14.90
C TRP A 67 7.71 -8.29 -15.49
N ASP A 68 7.42 -9.48 -15.95
CA ASP A 68 6.13 -9.84 -16.55
C ASP A 68 5.29 -10.66 -15.59
N VAL A 69 4.00 -10.35 -15.53
CA VAL A 69 3.00 -11.19 -14.85
C VAL A 69 1.81 -11.35 -15.80
N ASP A 70 1.57 -12.56 -16.26
CA ASP A 70 0.52 -12.90 -17.23
C ASP A 70 0.58 -12.07 -18.53
N GLY A 71 1.78 -11.78 -19.01
CA GLY A 71 2.00 -10.97 -20.20
C GLY A 71 1.79 -9.48 -19.97
N ILE A 72 1.70 -8.99 -18.72
CA ILE A 72 1.58 -7.58 -18.36
C ILE A 72 2.85 -7.17 -17.62
N ALA A 73 3.53 -6.14 -18.12
CA ALA A 73 4.71 -5.61 -17.46
C ALA A 73 4.35 -4.95 -16.12
N VAL A 74 5.10 -5.30 -15.09
CA VAL A 74 5.12 -4.66 -13.78
C VAL A 74 6.40 -3.83 -13.68
N TYR A 75 6.29 -2.63 -13.13
CA TYR A 75 7.41 -1.68 -13.01
C TYR A 75 7.75 -1.47 -11.55
N GLY A 76 9.05 -1.41 -11.26
CA GLY A 76 9.53 -1.16 -9.91
C GLY A 76 10.72 -0.22 -9.88
N THR A 77 10.96 0.36 -8.72
CA THR A 77 12.14 1.18 -8.44
C THR A 77 13.03 0.46 -7.42
N LEU A 78 14.19 0.04 -7.86
CA LEU A 78 15.25 -0.50 -7.02
C LEU A 78 16.12 0.63 -6.51
N THR A 79 16.31 0.76 -5.20
CA THR A 79 17.15 1.78 -4.58
C THR A 79 18.25 1.10 -3.78
N ARG A 80 19.50 1.46 -4.05
CA ARG A 80 20.70 0.85 -3.47
C ARG A 80 21.59 1.89 -2.80
N PRO A 81 22.15 1.63 -1.61
CA PRO A 81 23.17 2.47 -1.03
C PRO A 81 24.46 2.43 -1.89
N ALA A 82 25.24 3.49 -1.85
CA ALA A 82 26.58 3.49 -2.45
C ALA A 82 27.49 2.45 -1.77
N GLY A 83 28.46 1.94 -2.50
CA GLY A 83 29.44 0.98 -2.01
C GLY A 83 29.11 -0.48 -2.37
N GLY A 84 30.05 -1.37 -2.07
CA GLY A 84 29.98 -2.80 -2.37
C GLY A 84 29.57 -3.64 -1.16
N GLY A 85 29.56 -4.97 -1.36
CA GLY A 85 29.25 -5.96 -0.33
C GLY A 85 27.79 -6.41 -0.32
N LYS A 86 27.56 -7.59 0.24
CA LYS A 86 26.20 -8.15 0.34
C LYS A 86 25.37 -7.41 1.38
N ARG A 87 24.14 -7.07 1.03
CA ARG A 87 23.22 -6.29 1.84
C ARG A 87 21.84 -6.96 1.93
N PRO A 88 21.11 -6.76 3.04
CA PRO A 88 19.74 -7.24 3.13
C PRO A 88 18.84 -6.52 2.12
N GLY A 89 17.84 -7.23 1.61
CA GLY A 89 16.85 -6.72 0.68
C GLY A 89 15.48 -6.54 1.31
N ILE A 90 14.76 -5.50 0.92
CA ILE A 90 13.38 -5.24 1.36
C ILE A 90 12.50 -4.97 0.15
N VAL A 91 11.43 -5.75 -0.01
CA VAL A 91 10.36 -5.45 -0.97
C VAL A 91 9.24 -4.69 -0.30
N PHE A 92 8.76 -3.64 -0.93
CA PHE A 92 7.63 -2.82 -0.46
C PHE A 92 6.35 -3.22 -1.15
N VAL A 93 5.28 -3.44 -0.39
CA VAL A 93 3.97 -3.80 -0.92
C VAL A 93 2.95 -2.74 -0.56
N ALA A 94 2.39 -2.09 -1.57
CA ALA A 94 1.43 -1.01 -1.41
C ALA A 94 0.06 -1.50 -0.90
N GLY A 95 -0.69 -0.62 -0.24
CA GLY A 95 -2.07 -0.84 0.19
C GLY A 95 -3.09 -0.79 -0.95
N SER A 96 -4.37 -0.72 -0.59
CA SER A 96 -5.52 -0.81 -1.50
C SER A 96 -5.58 0.28 -2.56
N GLY A 97 -6.31 -0.04 -3.65
CA GLY A 97 -6.64 0.88 -4.73
C GLY A 97 -5.48 1.11 -5.69
N PRO A 98 -5.53 2.19 -6.49
CA PRO A 98 -4.52 2.51 -7.50
C PRO A 98 -3.26 3.12 -6.88
N THR A 99 -2.92 2.72 -5.66
CA THR A 99 -1.73 3.15 -4.93
C THR A 99 -0.50 2.54 -5.58
N ASP A 100 0.42 3.41 -5.98
CA ASP A 100 1.67 3.05 -6.67
C ASP A 100 2.76 2.52 -5.74
N GLY A 101 3.93 2.24 -6.28
CA GLY A 101 5.08 1.71 -5.54
C GLY A 101 5.62 2.66 -4.47
N ASP A 102 5.44 3.97 -4.63
CA ASP A 102 5.78 4.97 -3.62
C ASP A 102 4.73 5.08 -2.50
N TRP A 103 3.66 4.33 -2.62
CA TRP A 103 2.45 4.40 -1.78
C TRP A 103 1.70 5.72 -1.97
N CYS A 104 1.82 6.29 -3.17
CA CYS A 104 1.05 7.43 -3.61
C CYS A 104 -0.28 6.98 -4.20
N SER A 105 -1.37 7.62 -3.80
CA SER A 105 -2.63 7.49 -4.49
C SER A 105 -2.78 8.63 -5.50
N PRO A 106 -2.99 8.38 -6.80
CA PRO A 106 -3.18 9.43 -7.81
C PRO A 106 -4.46 10.24 -7.60
N LEU A 107 -5.26 9.86 -6.64
CA LEU A 107 -6.56 10.45 -6.31
C LEU A 107 -6.47 11.46 -5.17
N LEU A 108 -5.29 11.56 -4.57
CA LEU A 108 -4.99 12.48 -3.48
C LEU A 108 -3.97 13.52 -3.96
N PRO A 109 -4.09 14.77 -3.50
CA PRO A 109 -3.14 15.80 -3.84
C PRO A 109 -1.79 15.55 -3.18
N GLY A 110 -0.70 15.96 -3.86
CA GLY A 110 0.67 15.86 -3.34
C GLY A 110 1.42 14.63 -3.81
N THR A 111 2.72 14.63 -3.57
CA THR A 111 3.67 13.60 -4.03
C THR A 111 4.63 13.13 -2.94
N THR A 112 4.46 13.63 -1.70
CA THR A 112 5.27 13.18 -0.55
C THR A 112 4.67 11.90 0.02
N CYS A 113 5.14 10.75 -0.45
CA CYS A 113 4.52 9.45 -0.19
C CYS A 113 5.38 8.56 0.71
N SER A 114 4.72 7.85 1.62
CA SER A 114 5.39 7.15 2.73
C SER A 114 6.25 5.98 2.27
N GLY A 115 5.86 5.25 1.22
CA GLY A 115 6.66 4.15 0.69
C GLY A 115 8.04 4.63 0.22
N ARG A 116 8.10 5.76 -0.49
CA ARG A 116 9.35 6.37 -0.89
C ARG A 116 10.16 6.88 0.30
N LEU A 117 9.53 7.57 1.24
CA LEU A 117 10.22 8.07 2.43
C LEU A 117 10.84 6.93 3.26
N LEU A 118 10.09 5.85 3.47
CA LEU A 118 10.58 4.66 4.18
C LEU A 118 11.72 3.98 3.42
N ALA A 119 11.57 3.83 2.09
CA ALA A 119 12.60 3.20 1.26
C ALA A 119 13.92 3.98 1.31
N HIS A 120 13.87 5.30 1.21
CA HIS A 120 15.07 6.14 1.33
C HIS A 120 15.69 6.02 2.72
N ALA A 121 14.91 6.17 3.79
CA ALA A 121 15.40 6.04 5.16
C ALA A 121 16.06 4.66 5.42
N LEU A 122 15.48 3.58 4.91
CA LEU A 122 16.05 2.23 5.05
C LEU A 122 17.27 2.02 4.14
N THR A 123 17.29 2.65 2.95
CA THR A 123 18.48 2.59 2.08
C THR A 123 19.68 3.31 2.71
N GLU A 124 19.47 4.44 3.37
CA GLU A 124 20.50 5.13 4.16
C GLU A 124 21.05 4.26 5.31
N LYS A 125 20.23 3.35 5.84
CA LYS A 125 20.66 2.35 6.83
C LYS A 125 21.32 1.10 6.22
N GLY A 126 21.52 1.08 4.91
CA GLY A 126 22.26 0.03 4.22
C GLY A 126 21.42 -1.10 3.63
N TYR A 127 20.12 -0.99 3.57
CA TYR A 127 19.24 -1.95 2.89
C TYR A 127 19.14 -1.65 1.39
N ILE A 128 19.01 -2.68 0.58
CA ILE A 128 18.56 -2.52 -0.81
C ILE A 128 17.04 -2.63 -0.80
N THR A 129 16.35 -1.64 -1.36
CA THR A 129 14.90 -1.58 -1.33
C THR A 129 14.31 -1.67 -2.75
N LEU A 130 13.21 -2.41 -2.91
CA LEU A 130 12.45 -2.50 -4.15
C LEU A 130 10.98 -2.15 -3.88
N ARG A 131 10.51 -1.09 -4.53
CA ARG A 131 9.12 -0.65 -4.56
C ARG A 131 8.56 -0.91 -5.94
N TYR A 132 7.28 -1.31 -6.05
CA TYR A 132 6.69 -1.58 -7.36
C TYR A 132 5.24 -1.12 -7.47
N ASP A 133 4.84 -0.79 -8.69
CA ASP A 133 3.46 -0.50 -9.05
C ASP A 133 2.69 -1.81 -9.27
N LYS A 134 1.58 -1.98 -8.59
CA LYS A 134 0.65 -3.06 -8.95
C LYS A 134 0.21 -2.91 -10.42
N ARG A 135 -0.10 -3.99 -11.14
CA ARG A 135 -0.55 -3.92 -12.55
C ARG A 135 -1.74 -2.96 -12.76
N ALA A 136 -2.58 -2.77 -11.73
CA ALA A 136 -3.72 -1.85 -11.73
C ALA A 136 -3.39 -0.48 -11.10
N ALA A 137 -2.12 -0.10 -11.00
CA ALA A 137 -1.65 1.17 -10.41
C ALA A 137 -0.53 1.80 -11.25
N GLY A 138 -0.05 2.97 -10.81
CA GLY A 138 1.06 3.66 -11.45
C GLY A 138 0.74 4.24 -12.83
N PRO A 139 1.75 4.72 -13.54
CA PRO A 139 1.59 5.44 -14.81
C PRO A 139 1.07 4.55 -15.95
N HIS A 140 1.30 3.23 -15.90
CA HIS A 140 0.91 2.26 -16.94
C HIS A 140 -0.49 1.67 -16.74
N VAL A 141 -1.23 2.10 -15.73
CA VAL A 141 -2.55 1.57 -15.39
C VAL A 141 -3.54 1.56 -16.57
N ARG A 142 -3.54 2.59 -17.42
CA ARG A 142 -4.46 2.69 -18.57
C ARG A 142 -4.25 1.60 -19.62
N GLU A 143 -3.01 1.22 -19.85
CA GLU A 143 -2.63 0.19 -20.80
C GLU A 143 -2.98 -1.20 -20.25
N ASN A 144 -2.82 -1.38 -18.95
CA ASN A 144 -3.01 -2.66 -18.26
C ASN A 144 -4.48 -2.98 -17.99
N LEU A 145 -5.32 -1.97 -17.66
CA LEU A 145 -6.69 -2.17 -17.21
C LEU A 145 -7.55 -3.03 -18.15
N LEU A 146 -7.48 -2.78 -19.45
CA LEU A 146 -8.24 -3.56 -20.43
C LEU A 146 -7.86 -5.05 -20.45
N ARG A 147 -6.60 -5.36 -20.12
CA ARG A 147 -6.07 -6.72 -20.06
C ARG A 147 -6.39 -7.40 -18.73
N LEU A 148 -6.70 -6.63 -17.70
CA LEU A 148 -6.99 -7.09 -16.33
C LEU A 148 -8.48 -7.32 -16.08
N VAL A 149 -9.37 -6.87 -16.97
CA VAL A 149 -10.83 -7.09 -16.82
C VAL A 149 -11.14 -8.56 -16.62
N GLY A 150 -11.77 -8.91 -15.48
CA GLY A 150 -12.12 -10.27 -15.09
C GLY A 150 -10.94 -11.16 -14.68
N LYS A 151 -9.75 -10.60 -14.54
CA LYS A 151 -8.51 -11.33 -14.17
C LYS A 151 -7.85 -10.84 -12.89
N MET A 152 -8.36 -9.75 -12.29
CA MET A 152 -7.86 -9.32 -10.98
C MET A 152 -8.21 -10.37 -9.94
N SER A 153 -7.20 -10.88 -9.24
CA SER A 153 -7.35 -11.91 -8.21
C SER A 153 -6.31 -11.71 -7.10
N MET A 154 -6.56 -12.31 -5.94
CA MET A 154 -5.58 -12.36 -4.83
C MET A 154 -4.27 -13.00 -5.33
N GLN A 155 -4.35 -14.12 -6.06
CA GLN A 155 -3.17 -14.78 -6.62
C GLN A 155 -2.40 -13.84 -7.57
N GLY A 156 -3.08 -13.07 -8.40
CA GLY A 156 -2.43 -12.11 -9.30
C GLY A 156 -1.58 -11.07 -8.56
N HIS A 157 -2.00 -10.62 -7.39
CA HIS A 157 -1.19 -9.73 -6.52
C HIS A 157 -0.02 -10.46 -5.87
N VAL A 158 -0.21 -11.72 -5.49
CA VAL A 158 0.89 -12.57 -5.00
C VAL A 158 1.93 -12.81 -6.10
N ASP A 159 1.50 -12.99 -7.35
CA ASP A 159 2.40 -13.17 -8.51
C ASP A 159 3.19 -11.89 -8.83
N GLU A 160 2.56 -10.71 -8.68
CA GLU A 160 3.25 -9.41 -8.77
C GLU A 160 4.39 -9.32 -7.73
N LEU A 161 4.12 -9.69 -6.48
CA LEU A 161 5.09 -9.72 -5.41
C LEU A 161 6.19 -10.77 -5.67
N ALA A 162 5.84 -11.96 -6.16
CA ALA A 162 6.80 -13.01 -6.51
C ALA A 162 7.79 -12.52 -7.59
N GLY A 163 7.29 -11.79 -8.58
CA GLY A 163 8.13 -11.16 -9.60
C GLY A 163 9.04 -10.07 -9.02
N ALA A 164 8.54 -9.25 -8.09
CA ALA A 164 9.34 -8.25 -7.39
C ALA A 164 10.52 -8.89 -6.62
N ILE A 165 10.24 -9.97 -5.89
CA ILE A 165 11.28 -10.70 -5.15
C ILE A 165 12.30 -11.30 -6.12
N THR A 166 11.84 -11.92 -7.21
CA THR A 166 12.72 -12.48 -8.24
C THR A 166 13.63 -11.40 -8.84
N SER A 167 13.10 -10.20 -9.11
CA SER A 167 13.88 -9.06 -9.59
C SER A 167 14.89 -8.60 -8.54
N LEU A 168 14.49 -8.52 -7.27
CA LEU A 168 15.38 -8.13 -6.18
C LEU A 168 16.53 -9.12 -6.00
N VAL A 169 16.27 -10.42 -5.95
CA VAL A 169 17.31 -11.44 -5.72
C VAL A 169 18.25 -11.63 -6.92
N SER A 170 17.82 -11.22 -8.11
CA SER A 170 18.66 -11.19 -9.31
C SER A 170 19.63 -10.01 -9.33
N THR A 171 19.50 -9.09 -8.38
CA THR A 171 20.35 -7.91 -8.25
C THR A 171 21.69 -8.28 -7.59
N ASP A 172 22.78 -7.74 -8.11
CA ASP A 172 24.09 -7.87 -7.48
C ASP A 172 24.07 -7.35 -6.05
N ASN A 173 24.84 -8.00 -5.17
CA ASN A 173 25.00 -7.60 -3.76
C ASN A 173 23.79 -7.84 -2.85
N ILE A 174 22.76 -8.55 -3.26
CA ILE A 174 21.71 -9.03 -2.34
C ILE A 174 22.21 -10.20 -1.49
N ASP A 175 21.90 -10.14 -0.20
CA ASP A 175 22.05 -11.26 0.71
C ASP A 175 20.74 -12.06 0.78
N LEU A 176 20.73 -13.20 0.13
CA LEU A 176 19.53 -14.07 0.06
C LEU A 176 19.10 -14.62 1.42
N SER A 177 19.96 -14.59 2.42
CA SER A 177 19.64 -15.00 3.80
C SER A 177 18.97 -13.89 4.62
N ARG A 178 18.82 -12.69 4.05
CA ARG A 178 18.28 -11.48 4.73
C ARG A 178 17.31 -10.74 3.82
N LEU A 179 16.21 -11.41 3.47
CA LEU A 179 15.14 -10.87 2.65
C LEU A 179 13.94 -10.51 3.52
N PHE A 180 13.45 -9.29 3.39
CA PHE A 180 12.33 -8.76 4.16
C PHE A 180 11.23 -8.24 3.25
N VAL A 181 10.03 -8.15 3.77
CA VAL A 181 8.93 -7.40 3.19
C VAL A 181 8.49 -6.30 4.15
N LEU A 182 8.19 -5.12 3.59
CA LEU A 182 7.50 -4.05 4.29
C LEU A 182 6.21 -3.75 3.53
N ALA A 183 5.08 -4.10 4.13
CA ALA A 183 3.78 -4.06 3.50
C ALA A 183 2.83 -3.14 4.26
N ASN A 184 1.92 -2.47 3.55
CA ASN A 184 0.94 -1.56 4.15
C ASN A 184 -0.48 -1.99 3.84
N SER A 185 -1.36 -1.96 4.84
CA SER A 185 -2.81 -2.16 4.69
C SER A 185 -3.13 -3.47 3.94
N GLU A 186 -3.87 -3.44 2.83
CA GLU A 186 -4.14 -4.60 1.95
C GLU A 186 -2.85 -5.35 1.56
N GLY A 187 -1.76 -4.64 1.32
CA GLY A 187 -0.47 -5.24 0.96
C GLY A 187 0.05 -6.23 2.01
N THR A 188 -0.35 -6.09 3.28
CA THR A 188 0.02 -7.03 4.35
C THR A 188 -0.57 -8.41 4.13
N ILE A 189 -1.76 -8.47 3.53
CA ILE A 189 -2.45 -9.72 3.18
C ILE A 189 -1.69 -10.42 2.04
N HIS A 190 -1.28 -9.67 1.02
CA HIS A 190 -0.50 -10.24 -0.09
C HIS A 190 0.84 -10.79 0.40
N ALA A 191 1.51 -10.09 1.32
CA ALA A 191 2.76 -10.55 1.92
C ALA A 191 2.58 -11.85 2.73
N LEU A 192 1.50 -11.96 3.52
CA LEU A 192 1.17 -13.16 4.27
C LEU A 192 0.86 -14.34 3.33
N HIS A 193 0.03 -14.14 2.30
CA HIS A 193 -0.26 -15.18 1.31
C HIS A 193 0.98 -15.65 0.57
N TYR A 194 1.85 -14.73 0.14
CA TYR A 194 3.12 -15.10 -0.49
C TYR A 194 3.95 -16.00 0.43
N GLN A 195 4.12 -15.60 1.68
CA GLN A 195 4.95 -16.36 2.64
C GLN A 195 4.39 -17.75 2.93
N LEU A 196 3.05 -17.90 3.00
CA LEU A 196 2.37 -19.17 3.28
C LEU A 196 2.36 -20.13 2.09
N GLN A 197 2.58 -19.65 0.87
CA GLN A 197 2.74 -20.52 -0.31
C GLN A 197 4.09 -21.25 -0.36
N ALA A 198 4.93 -21.13 0.67
CA ALA A 198 6.26 -21.72 0.76
C ALA A 198 7.13 -21.44 -0.50
N PRO A 199 7.30 -20.16 -0.86
CA PRO A 199 7.98 -19.77 -2.09
C PRO A 199 9.48 -20.11 -2.05
N LEU A 200 10.13 -20.14 -3.22
CA LEU A 200 11.57 -20.38 -3.34
C LEU A 200 12.40 -19.35 -2.54
N HIS A 201 11.98 -18.08 -2.54
CA HIS A 201 12.64 -17.01 -1.82
C HIS A 201 11.71 -16.52 -0.69
N ARG A 202 11.80 -17.16 0.46
CA ARG A 202 11.03 -16.80 1.65
C ARG A 202 11.57 -15.50 2.26
N PHE A 203 10.70 -14.73 2.85
CA PHE A 203 11.14 -13.64 3.72
C PHE A 203 11.71 -14.19 5.02
N THR A 204 12.79 -13.58 5.50
CA THR A 204 13.37 -13.85 6.83
C THR A 204 12.67 -13.05 7.93
N GLY A 205 11.83 -12.09 7.55
CA GLY A 205 10.98 -11.34 8.45
C GLY A 205 10.01 -10.44 7.68
N LEU A 206 8.84 -10.17 8.29
CA LEU A 206 7.77 -9.38 7.70
C LEU A 206 7.46 -8.15 8.58
N VAL A 207 7.41 -6.97 7.98
CA VAL A 207 6.93 -5.72 8.60
C VAL A 207 5.56 -5.39 8.02
N LEU A 208 4.52 -5.47 8.84
CA LEU A 208 3.12 -5.30 8.46
C LEU A 208 2.58 -4.02 9.08
N THR A 209 2.38 -2.98 8.26
CA THR A 209 1.97 -1.65 8.73
C THR A 209 0.52 -1.36 8.39
N GLY A 210 -0.23 -0.73 9.31
CA GLY A 210 -1.66 -0.49 9.12
C GLY A 210 -2.43 -1.78 8.78
N ALA A 211 -1.99 -2.91 9.35
CA ALA A 211 -2.49 -4.24 9.03
C ALA A 211 -3.92 -4.45 9.55
N PRO A 212 -4.89 -4.81 8.70
CA PRO A 212 -6.20 -5.24 9.16
C PRO A 212 -6.07 -6.55 9.96
N GLY A 213 -6.85 -6.69 11.03
CA GLY A 213 -6.84 -7.88 11.88
C GLY A 213 -8.17 -8.63 11.88
N ARG A 214 -9.14 -8.15 11.13
CA ARG A 214 -10.48 -8.73 10.99
C ARG A 214 -10.80 -8.91 9.51
N PRO A 215 -11.85 -9.68 9.17
CA PRO A 215 -12.31 -9.76 7.79
C PRO A 215 -12.40 -8.37 7.13
N VAL A 216 -11.80 -8.23 5.95
CA VAL A 216 -11.63 -6.93 5.28
C VAL A 216 -12.98 -6.24 5.07
N GLY A 217 -14.04 -7.00 4.78
CA GLY A 217 -15.40 -6.47 4.68
C GLY A 217 -15.90 -5.83 5.97
N LEU A 218 -15.52 -6.34 7.14
CA LEU A 218 -15.87 -5.75 8.44
C LEU A 218 -15.09 -4.46 8.70
N VAL A 219 -13.83 -4.40 8.31
CA VAL A 219 -13.02 -3.17 8.39
C VAL A 219 -13.63 -2.09 7.50
N ALA A 220 -13.99 -2.43 6.25
CA ALA A 220 -14.65 -1.52 5.32
C ALA A 220 -16.02 -1.04 5.86
N ARG A 221 -16.77 -1.93 6.49
CA ARG A 221 -18.06 -1.59 7.14
C ARG A 221 -17.88 -0.60 8.28
N ASP A 222 -16.87 -0.76 9.12
CA ASP A 222 -16.57 0.17 10.22
C ASP A 222 -16.19 1.57 9.67
N GLN A 223 -15.40 1.64 8.61
CA GLN A 223 -15.09 2.90 7.93
C GLN A 223 -16.36 3.59 7.40
N LEU A 224 -17.29 2.82 6.85
CA LEU A 224 -18.56 3.34 6.37
C LEU A 224 -19.46 3.83 7.52
N LEU A 225 -19.49 3.10 8.63
CA LEU A 225 -20.20 3.49 9.86
C LEU A 225 -19.69 4.83 10.41
N MET A 226 -18.37 5.04 10.44
CA MET A 226 -17.78 6.32 10.86
C MET A 226 -18.24 7.48 9.98
N GLN A 227 -18.32 7.27 8.68
CA GLN A 227 -18.74 8.30 7.74
C GLN A 227 -20.24 8.59 7.80
N ALA A 228 -21.04 7.57 8.12
CA ALA A 228 -22.48 7.69 8.31
C ALA A 228 -22.86 8.16 9.73
N ALA A 229 -21.91 8.41 10.63
CA ALA A 229 -22.14 8.67 12.05
C ALA A 229 -23.15 9.79 12.32
N GLN A 230 -23.18 10.82 11.47
CA GLN A 230 -24.06 11.99 11.60
C GLN A 230 -25.40 11.83 10.84
N LEU A 231 -25.62 10.73 10.15
CA LEU A 231 -26.85 10.51 9.40
C LEU A 231 -27.95 10.02 10.34
N PRO A 232 -29.18 10.63 10.33
CA PRO A 232 -30.24 10.32 11.26
C PRO A 232 -30.81 8.89 11.12
N ASN A 233 -30.66 8.29 9.92
CA ASN A 233 -31.14 6.95 9.60
C ASN A 233 -30.00 5.94 9.40
N ARG A 234 -28.84 6.19 10.03
CA ARG A 234 -27.61 5.40 9.88
C ARG A 234 -27.85 3.89 9.98
N ASP A 235 -28.57 3.45 11.02
CA ASP A 235 -28.74 2.01 11.28
C ASP A 235 -29.60 1.32 10.20
N ASP A 236 -30.59 2.01 9.64
CA ASP A 236 -31.37 1.52 8.49
C ASP A 236 -30.51 1.47 7.22
N LEU A 237 -29.72 2.50 6.96
CA LEU A 237 -28.77 2.51 5.83
C LEU A 237 -27.78 1.36 5.93
N MET A 238 -27.26 1.08 7.13
CA MET A 238 -26.34 -0.03 7.32
C MET A 238 -26.97 -1.38 7.11
N LYS A 239 -28.23 -1.60 7.52
CA LYS A 239 -28.95 -2.85 7.23
C LYS A 239 -29.12 -3.07 5.73
N ARG A 240 -29.46 -2.02 4.97
CA ARG A 240 -29.59 -2.08 3.49
C ARG A 240 -28.25 -2.37 2.83
N TYR A 241 -27.18 -1.74 3.31
CA TYR A 241 -25.83 -2.01 2.88
C TYR A 241 -25.44 -3.47 3.15
N ASP A 242 -25.67 -3.96 4.37
CA ASP A 242 -25.34 -5.33 4.78
C ASP A 242 -26.06 -6.36 3.89
N ALA A 243 -27.36 -6.15 3.57
CA ALA A 243 -28.08 -7.03 2.66
C ALA A 243 -27.49 -7.07 1.23
N CYS A 244 -27.00 -5.94 0.73
CA CYS A 244 -26.29 -5.91 -0.55
C CYS A 244 -24.96 -6.70 -0.48
N ILE A 245 -24.23 -6.55 0.61
CA ILE A 245 -22.96 -7.27 0.82
C ILE A 245 -23.16 -8.77 0.96
N GLU A 246 -24.23 -9.22 1.64
CA GLU A 246 -24.57 -10.64 1.71
C GLU A 246 -24.79 -11.24 0.32
N ALA A 247 -25.50 -10.52 -0.56
CA ALA A 247 -25.67 -10.95 -1.95
C ALA A 247 -24.33 -11.02 -2.71
N PHE A 248 -23.48 -9.99 -2.54
CA PHE A 248 -22.15 -9.91 -3.15
C PHE A 248 -21.27 -11.10 -2.73
N VAL A 249 -21.16 -11.36 -1.43
CA VAL A 249 -20.36 -12.48 -0.89
C VAL A 249 -20.91 -13.83 -1.35
N ALA A 250 -22.24 -13.96 -1.44
CA ALA A 250 -22.87 -15.18 -1.96
C ALA A 250 -22.72 -15.38 -3.48
N GLY A 251 -22.05 -14.48 -4.19
CA GLY A 251 -21.91 -14.54 -5.64
C GLY A 251 -23.19 -14.24 -6.43
N LYS A 252 -24.20 -13.69 -5.76
CA LYS A 252 -25.48 -13.29 -6.37
C LYS A 252 -25.35 -11.87 -6.93
N PRO A 253 -26.11 -11.51 -7.97
CA PRO A 253 -26.18 -10.13 -8.45
C PRO A 253 -26.58 -9.17 -7.32
N MET A 254 -25.81 -8.11 -7.16
CA MET A 254 -26.06 -7.11 -6.14
C MET A 254 -26.75 -5.89 -6.74
N VAL A 255 -27.97 -5.61 -6.28
CA VAL A 255 -28.73 -4.42 -6.65
C VAL A 255 -28.72 -3.45 -5.49
N PRO A 256 -27.97 -2.33 -5.55
CA PRO A 256 -27.95 -1.35 -4.46
C PRO A 256 -29.35 -0.80 -4.19
N ASP A 257 -29.77 -0.83 -2.91
CA ASP A 257 -31.06 -0.29 -2.51
C ASP A 257 -31.18 1.20 -2.91
N PRO A 258 -32.28 1.62 -3.56
CA PRO A 258 -32.48 3.00 -3.99
C PRO A 258 -32.39 4.04 -2.87
N LEU A 259 -32.69 3.68 -1.63
CA LEU A 259 -32.67 4.55 -0.45
C LEU A 259 -31.25 4.77 0.10
N LEU A 260 -30.26 4.01 -0.37
CA LEU A 260 -28.86 4.25 0.00
C LEU A 260 -28.36 5.57 -0.61
N PRO A 261 -27.54 6.35 0.11
CA PRO A 261 -26.84 7.51 -0.44
C PRO A 261 -26.01 7.12 -1.69
N ASP A 262 -25.89 8.05 -2.64
CA ASP A 262 -25.17 7.77 -3.90
C ASP A 262 -23.75 7.24 -3.69
N GLY A 263 -23.02 7.80 -2.70
CA GLY A 263 -21.68 7.30 -2.38
C GLY A 263 -21.63 5.85 -1.90
N MET A 264 -22.68 5.35 -1.24
CA MET A 264 -22.80 3.94 -0.85
C MET A 264 -23.19 3.07 -2.03
N LYS A 265 -24.14 3.52 -2.86
CA LYS A 265 -24.53 2.82 -4.11
C LYS A 265 -23.34 2.68 -5.05
N ASP A 266 -22.57 3.73 -5.17
CA ASP A 266 -21.41 3.73 -6.04
C ASP A 266 -20.31 2.79 -5.53
N LEU A 267 -20.08 2.78 -4.20
CA LEU A 267 -19.19 1.80 -3.59
C LEU A 267 -19.62 0.36 -3.93
N LEU A 268 -20.89 0.04 -3.68
CA LEU A 268 -21.43 -1.29 -3.96
C LEU A 268 -21.28 -1.67 -5.44
N ARG A 269 -21.64 -0.78 -6.37
CA ARG A 269 -21.45 -1.03 -7.81
C ARG A 269 -19.98 -1.27 -8.18
N SER A 270 -19.06 -0.58 -7.51
CA SER A 270 -17.65 -0.74 -7.79
C SER A 270 -17.14 -2.14 -7.44
N LEU A 271 -17.67 -2.76 -6.39
CA LEU A 271 -17.27 -4.13 -6.00
C LEU A 271 -17.58 -5.16 -7.09
N GLU A 272 -18.69 -5.00 -7.82
CA GLU A 272 -19.09 -5.92 -8.90
C GLU A 272 -18.57 -5.52 -10.28
N THR A 273 -17.78 -4.46 -10.39
CA THR A 273 -17.18 -4.09 -11.67
C THR A 273 -16.32 -5.26 -12.16
N PRO A 274 -16.47 -5.70 -13.44
CA PRO A 274 -15.69 -6.82 -13.96
C PRO A 274 -14.19 -6.67 -13.81
N ALA A 275 -13.72 -5.45 -13.78
CA ALA A 275 -12.32 -5.17 -13.58
C ALA A 275 -11.82 -5.41 -12.12
N ASN A 276 -12.74 -5.53 -11.17
CA ASN A 276 -12.43 -5.76 -9.76
C ASN A 276 -12.65 -7.21 -9.35
N LEU A 277 -13.34 -7.96 -10.20
CA LEU A 277 -13.63 -9.36 -9.93
C LEU A 277 -12.58 -10.27 -10.61
N PRO A 278 -12.26 -11.41 -9.98
CA PRO A 278 -12.80 -11.91 -8.69
C PRO A 278 -12.20 -11.26 -7.44
N PHE A 279 -11.12 -10.52 -7.54
CA PHE A 279 -10.32 -9.99 -6.42
C PHE A 279 -11.15 -9.32 -5.30
N ALA A 280 -12.09 -8.43 -5.67
CA ALA A 280 -12.88 -7.72 -4.65
C ALA A 280 -13.67 -8.68 -3.74
N ARG A 281 -14.17 -9.81 -4.29
CA ARG A 281 -14.90 -10.81 -3.51
C ARG A 281 -13.97 -11.67 -2.67
N GLU A 282 -12.83 -12.06 -3.20
CA GLU A 282 -11.79 -12.80 -2.47
C GLU A 282 -11.31 -11.99 -1.27
N LEU A 283 -10.93 -10.73 -1.51
CA LEU A 283 -10.44 -9.83 -0.47
C LEU A 283 -11.51 -9.54 0.61
N TRP A 284 -12.79 -9.47 0.23
CA TRP A 284 -13.85 -9.06 1.15
C TRP A 284 -14.03 -10.00 2.33
N VAL A 285 -13.83 -11.29 2.09
CA VAL A 285 -13.97 -12.35 3.10
C VAL A 285 -12.66 -12.72 3.78
N GLU A 286 -11.53 -12.18 3.29
CA GLU A 286 -10.21 -12.49 3.80
C GLU A 286 -10.04 -12.01 5.24
N ASN A 287 -9.55 -12.91 6.10
CA ASN A 287 -9.31 -12.64 7.52
C ASN A 287 -7.81 -12.74 7.84
N PRO A 288 -7.09 -11.63 7.91
CA PRO A 288 -5.64 -11.64 8.14
C PRO A 288 -5.22 -12.27 9.47
N ALA A 289 -6.10 -12.27 10.48
CA ALA A 289 -5.84 -12.95 11.74
C ALA A 289 -5.61 -14.47 11.57
N ASP A 290 -6.31 -15.09 10.61
CA ASP A 290 -6.15 -16.52 10.32
C ASP A 290 -4.82 -16.82 9.61
N LEU A 291 -4.26 -15.83 8.91
CA LEU A 291 -3.01 -15.97 8.17
C LEU A 291 -1.79 -15.75 9.08
N ILE A 292 -1.80 -14.71 9.92
CA ILE A 292 -0.65 -14.32 10.74
C ILE A 292 -0.22 -15.45 11.69
N ALA A 293 -1.17 -16.21 12.20
CA ALA A 293 -0.92 -17.34 13.10
C ALA A 293 -0.19 -18.52 12.44
N GLN A 294 -0.16 -18.57 11.11
CA GLN A 294 0.45 -19.65 10.35
C GLN A 294 1.88 -19.35 9.88
N VAL A 295 2.32 -18.10 9.97
CA VAL A 295 3.66 -17.66 9.54
C VAL A 295 4.67 -17.96 10.64
N ALA A 296 5.71 -18.71 10.31
CA ALA A 296 6.75 -19.14 11.26
C ALA A 296 7.86 -18.09 11.44
N GLU A 297 8.06 -17.24 10.45
CA GLU A 297 9.11 -16.22 10.46
C GLU A 297 8.75 -15.03 11.36
N PRO A 298 9.75 -14.28 11.84
CA PRO A 298 9.52 -13.09 12.64
C PRO A 298 8.62 -12.06 11.94
N ILE A 299 7.64 -11.52 12.67
CA ILE A 299 6.70 -10.50 12.20
C ILE A 299 6.75 -9.29 13.13
N LEU A 300 6.81 -8.10 12.55
CA LEU A 300 6.52 -6.84 13.23
C LEU A 300 5.21 -6.28 12.69
N VAL A 301 4.22 -6.09 13.57
CA VAL A 301 2.97 -5.38 13.26
C VAL A 301 3.05 -3.97 13.80
N VAL A 302 2.84 -2.96 12.94
CA VAL A 302 2.83 -1.55 13.32
C VAL A 302 1.50 -0.92 12.93
N ILE A 303 0.69 -0.51 13.90
CA ILE A 303 -0.59 0.19 13.65
C ILE A 303 -0.58 1.50 14.43
N GLY A 304 -0.62 2.62 13.73
CA GLY A 304 -0.63 3.94 14.36
C GLY A 304 -1.91 4.19 15.17
N LYS A 305 -1.80 4.83 16.33
CA LYS A 305 -2.97 5.16 17.13
C LYS A 305 -3.83 6.29 16.51
N LYS A 306 -3.29 7.02 15.53
CA LYS A 306 -4.01 8.02 14.72
C LYS A 306 -4.58 7.41 13.42
N ASP A 307 -4.38 6.11 13.20
CA ASP A 307 -4.99 5.41 12.07
C ASP A 307 -6.51 5.36 12.23
N ILE A 308 -7.23 5.96 11.27
CA ILE A 308 -8.70 5.94 11.22
C ILE A 308 -9.24 4.96 10.18
N GLN A 309 -8.37 4.29 9.42
CA GLN A 309 -8.77 3.27 8.46
C GLN A 309 -8.76 1.87 9.08
N VAL A 310 -7.71 1.57 9.82
CA VAL A 310 -7.56 0.33 10.60
C VAL A 310 -7.54 0.70 12.08
N ASP A 311 -8.44 0.15 12.85
CA ASP A 311 -8.54 0.48 14.28
C ASP A 311 -7.57 -0.35 15.10
N TRP A 312 -6.52 0.27 15.62
CA TRP A 312 -5.50 -0.40 16.41
C TRP A 312 -6.05 -1.17 17.62
N ARG A 313 -7.19 -0.72 18.21
CA ARG A 313 -7.83 -1.42 19.32
C ARG A 313 -8.59 -2.67 18.86
N LYS A 314 -9.30 -2.60 17.72
CA LYS A 314 -10.08 -3.71 17.19
C LYS A 314 -9.21 -4.67 16.38
N ASP A 315 -8.50 -4.13 15.41
CA ASP A 315 -7.68 -4.93 14.48
C ASP A 315 -6.38 -5.39 15.13
N GLY A 316 -5.72 -4.51 15.90
CA GLY A 316 -4.54 -4.88 16.68
C GLY A 316 -4.84 -5.99 17.67
N ARG A 317 -5.92 -5.86 18.47
CA ARG A 317 -6.31 -6.93 19.42
C ARG A 317 -6.70 -8.24 18.73
N ALA A 318 -7.30 -8.19 17.54
CA ALA A 318 -7.62 -9.40 16.79
C ALA A 318 -6.34 -10.13 16.35
N LEU A 319 -5.34 -9.40 15.85
CA LEU A 319 -4.02 -9.94 15.51
C LEU A 319 -3.26 -10.45 16.74
N GLU A 320 -3.28 -9.71 17.85
CA GLU A 320 -2.69 -10.16 19.13
C GLU A 320 -3.31 -11.45 19.64
N THR A 321 -4.65 -11.56 19.52
CA THR A 321 -5.39 -12.77 19.91
C THR A 321 -5.01 -13.95 19.03
N ALA A 322 -4.92 -13.75 17.72
CA ALA A 322 -4.51 -14.79 16.78
C ALA A 322 -3.05 -15.22 16.98
N ALA A 323 -2.18 -14.29 17.37
CA ALA A 323 -0.78 -14.56 17.66
C ALA A 323 -0.52 -14.99 19.12
N ALA A 324 -1.57 -15.21 19.92
CA ALA A 324 -1.42 -15.59 21.32
C ALA A 324 -0.65 -16.91 21.46
N GLY A 325 0.44 -16.91 22.23
CA GLY A 325 1.33 -18.06 22.41
C GLY A 325 2.38 -18.24 21.29
N ILE A 326 2.41 -17.35 20.32
CA ILE A 326 3.38 -17.34 19.22
C ILE A 326 4.45 -16.27 19.53
N SER A 327 5.71 -16.67 19.73
CA SER A 327 6.77 -15.77 20.20
C SER A 327 7.45 -14.94 19.10
N ASN A 328 7.14 -15.19 17.83
CA ASN A 328 7.77 -14.52 16.68
C ASN A 328 7.00 -13.30 16.19
N VAL A 329 5.90 -12.89 16.83
CA VAL A 329 5.12 -11.70 16.44
C VAL A 329 5.31 -10.59 17.46
N THR A 330 5.78 -9.45 17.01
CA THR A 330 5.96 -8.23 17.80
C THR A 330 4.93 -7.18 17.37
N PHE A 331 4.34 -6.47 18.34
CA PHE A 331 3.35 -5.41 18.08
C PHE A 331 3.88 -4.06 18.54
N ALA A 332 3.63 -3.03 17.72
CA ALA A 332 3.94 -1.65 18.06
C ALA A 332 2.76 -0.73 17.66
N TYR A 333 2.42 0.18 18.56
CA TYR A 333 1.31 1.13 18.38
C TYR A 333 1.80 2.57 18.57
N PRO A 334 2.48 3.15 17.56
CA PRO A 334 2.96 4.53 17.61
C PRO A 334 1.85 5.52 17.90
N GLU A 335 2.07 6.39 18.90
CA GLU A 335 1.05 7.30 19.43
C GLU A 335 0.54 8.29 18.38
N ASN A 336 1.43 8.79 17.53
CA ASN A 336 1.12 9.86 16.59
C ASN A 336 1.18 9.45 15.12
N ALA A 337 1.35 8.16 14.81
CA ALA A 337 1.35 7.69 13.43
C ALA A 337 -0.08 7.53 12.90
N ASP A 338 -0.31 8.00 11.67
CA ASP A 338 -1.53 7.74 10.91
C ASP A 338 -1.42 6.42 10.11
N HIS A 339 -2.41 6.13 9.24
CA HIS A 339 -2.48 4.90 8.44
C HIS A 339 -1.27 4.66 7.54
N VAL A 340 -0.62 5.72 7.09
CA VAL A 340 0.57 5.65 6.23
C VAL A 340 1.85 5.96 7.01
N LEU A 341 1.83 5.81 8.34
CA LEU A 341 2.94 6.06 9.26
C LEU A 341 3.45 7.51 9.28
N LYS A 342 2.67 8.47 8.87
CA LYS A 342 3.02 9.88 9.00
C LYS A 342 2.57 10.45 10.33
N TYR A 343 3.33 11.43 10.83
CA TYR A 343 3.04 12.12 12.07
C TYR A 343 1.73 12.90 11.98
N GLU A 344 0.83 12.70 12.94
CA GLU A 344 -0.43 13.40 13.11
C GLU A 344 -0.56 13.90 14.57
N SER A 345 -0.61 15.23 14.73
CA SER A 345 -0.64 15.87 16.05
C SER A 345 -2.02 15.93 16.69
N ARG A 346 -3.09 15.88 15.91
CA ARG A 346 -4.47 15.97 16.39
C ARG A 346 -4.89 14.72 17.16
N PHE A 347 -5.89 14.84 18.01
CA PHE A 347 -6.49 13.67 18.65
C PHE A 347 -7.24 12.82 17.61
N ARG A 348 -7.21 11.51 17.80
CA ARG A 348 -7.85 10.57 16.85
C ARG A 348 -9.35 10.86 16.67
N GLU A 349 -10.01 11.28 17.74
CA GLU A 349 -11.43 11.62 17.80
C GLU A 349 -11.81 12.85 16.96
N GLU A 350 -10.83 13.70 16.66
CA GLU A 350 -10.99 14.89 15.82
C GLU A 350 -10.76 14.59 14.33
N LEU A 351 -10.23 13.41 14.01
CA LEU A 351 -9.88 13.06 12.65
C LEU A 351 -11.10 12.57 11.87
N THR A 352 -11.34 13.15 10.71
CA THR A 352 -12.36 12.67 9.77
C THR A 352 -11.72 12.02 8.56
N ALA A 353 -12.40 11.04 7.97
CA ALA A 353 -11.90 10.37 6.77
C ALA A 353 -11.70 11.32 5.58
N ALA A 354 -12.48 12.40 5.50
CA ALA A 354 -12.36 13.40 4.45
C ALA A 354 -11.09 14.24 4.57
N GLU A 355 -10.72 14.62 5.79
CA GLU A 355 -9.56 15.47 6.06
C GLU A 355 -8.25 14.69 6.03
N VAL A 356 -8.21 13.53 6.70
CA VAL A 356 -6.99 12.72 6.82
C VAL A 356 -6.59 12.13 5.47
N GLY A 357 -7.56 11.61 4.71
CA GLY A 357 -7.26 10.97 3.44
C GLY A 357 -6.55 11.90 2.45
N VAL A 358 -6.99 13.16 2.34
CA VAL A 358 -6.37 14.12 1.42
C VAL A 358 -4.95 14.53 1.83
N GLN A 359 -4.53 14.21 3.06
CA GLN A 359 -3.22 14.57 3.58
C GLN A 359 -2.18 13.45 3.43
N TYR A 360 -2.55 12.26 3.01
CA TYR A 360 -1.58 11.15 2.92
C TYR A 360 -0.43 11.43 1.96
N ASN A 361 -0.68 12.13 0.85
CA ASN A 361 0.35 12.54 -0.10
C ASN A 361 0.85 13.98 0.12
N ALA A 362 0.31 14.72 1.11
CA ALA A 362 0.53 16.15 1.24
C ALA A 362 2.01 16.49 1.46
N GLU A 363 2.44 17.58 0.81
CA GLU A 363 3.79 18.09 0.93
C GLU A 363 4.12 18.52 2.37
N GLY A 364 5.38 18.33 2.75
CA GLY A 364 5.87 18.70 4.09
C GLY A 364 5.47 17.78 5.23
N ARG A 365 4.63 16.76 4.99
CA ARG A 365 4.37 15.73 6.00
C ARG A 365 5.53 14.73 6.07
N VAL A 366 5.94 14.42 7.28
CA VAL A 366 7.06 13.53 7.59
C VAL A 366 6.56 12.22 8.21
N LEU A 367 7.37 11.19 8.15
CA LEU A 367 7.12 9.96 8.90
C LEU A 367 7.10 10.24 10.41
N ASP A 368 6.27 9.50 11.13
CA ASP A 368 6.34 9.48 12.58
C ASP A 368 7.67 8.88 13.01
N HIS A 369 8.40 9.65 13.81
CA HIS A 369 9.76 9.28 14.21
C HIS A 369 9.79 7.94 14.98
N TYR A 370 8.80 7.73 15.87
CA TYR A 370 8.75 6.49 16.65
C TYR A 370 8.38 5.29 15.77
N ALA A 371 7.44 5.44 14.85
CA ALA A 371 7.11 4.38 13.90
C ALA A 371 8.34 3.99 13.05
N LEU A 372 9.08 4.99 12.54
CA LEU A 372 10.30 4.74 11.78
C LEU A 372 11.37 4.05 12.64
N SER A 373 11.62 4.52 13.87
CA SER A 373 12.64 3.93 14.75
C SER A 373 12.33 2.48 15.08
N VAL A 374 11.08 2.15 15.41
CA VAL A 374 10.66 0.77 15.69
C VAL A 374 10.91 -0.15 14.48
N ILE A 375 10.60 0.28 13.27
CA ILE A 375 10.84 -0.50 12.04
C ILE A 375 12.35 -0.69 11.83
N VAL A 376 13.14 0.38 11.94
CA VAL A 376 14.60 0.34 11.75
C VAL A 376 15.26 -0.56 12.78
N GLU A 377 14.92 -0.41 14.05
CA GLU A 377 15.48 -1.21 15.16
C GLU A 377 15.14 -2.70 15.00
N TRP A 378 13.89 -3.01 14.69
CA TRP A 378 13.46 -4.39 14.49
C TRP A 378 14.18 -5.03 13.29
N LEU A 379 14.22 -4.34 12.14
CA LEU A 379 14.95 -4.82 10.96
C LEU A 379 16.45 -5.01 11.24
N SER A 380 17.06 -4.11 12.00
CA SER A 380 18.47 -4.23 12.43
C SER A 380 18.71 -5.49 13.27
N GLN A 381 17.83 -5.77 14.24
CA GLN A 381 17.91 -6.97 15.07
C GLN A 381 17.78 -8.26 14.24
N GLN A 382 16.86 -8.27 13.25
CA GLN A 382 16.65 -9.44 12.39
C GLN A 382 17.76 -9.61 11.33
N SER A 383 18.35 -8.52 10.84
CA SER A 383 19.34 -8.55 9.76
C SER A 383 20.79 -8.51 10.23
N GLY A 384 21.05 -8.14 11.49
CA GLY A 384 22.40 -7.90 12.00
C GLY A 384 23.09 -6.68 11.37
N VAL A 385 22.35 -5.76 10.76
CA VAL A 385 22.88 -4.47 10.28
C VAL A 385 23.06 -3.55 11.50
N ASN A 386 24.26 -3.03 11.70
CA ASN A 386 24.53 -2.06 12.75
C ASN A 386 23.92 -0.69 12.35
N LEU A 387 23.19 -0.07 13.27
CA LEU A 387 22.53 1.22 13.08
C LEU A 387 23.47 2.41 13.18
#